data_593df1ad1593465d886374f4cfa1922e
#
_entry.id   593df1ad1593465d886374f4cfa1922e
#
_cell.length_a   1.000
_cell.length_b   1.000
_cell.length_c   1.000
_cell.angle_alpha   90.00
_cell.angle_beta   90.00
_cell.angle_gamma   90.00
#
_symmetry.space_group_name_H-M   'P 1'
#
loop_
_entity.id
_entity.type
_entity.pdbx_description
1 polymer ?
#
loop_
_entity_poly.entity_id
_entity_poly.type
_entity_poly.pdbx_seq_one_letter_code
_entity_poly.pdbx_strand_id
1 'polypeptide(L)'
;MEKLDFYNKIKFYFLKKRRCGLKKADSWKDLADAFTNDTLKHFTSIYDSPDDIDLWTAGVSERPLTGSMVGPVFGCIIGESFKDLRAGDRFWHENPNQPSSFTVGQFLNFI
;
A
#
# COMPACT_ATOMS: atom_id res chain seq x y z
N MET A 1 24.87 -6.23 -9.42
CA MET A 1 23.44 -6.29 -9.77
C MET A 1 22.59 -6.99 -8.71
N GLU A 2 22.94 -8.18 -8.26
CA GLU A 2 22.20 -8.88 -7.21
C GLU A 2 22.16 -8.12 -5.86
N LYS A 3 23.24 -7.45 -5.49
CA LYS A 3 23.27 -6.63 -4.27
C LYS A 3 22.34 -5.41 -4.34
N LEU A 4 22.17 -4.79 -5.51
CA LEU A 4 21.28 -3.65 -5.69
C LEU A 4 19.80 -4.06 -5.60
N ASP A 5 19.45 -5.20 -6.18
CA ASP A 5 18.10 -5.76 -6.09
C ASP A 5 17.74 -6.20 -4.67
N PHE A 6 18.71 -6.74 -3.96
CA PHE A 6 18.55 -7.11 -2.55
C PHE A 6 18.38 -5.87 -1.67
N TYR A 7 19.17 -4.83 -1.87
CA TYR A 7 19.02 -3.55 -1.16
C TYR A 7 17.72 -2.83 -1.52
N ASN A 8 17.26 -2.92 -2.75
CA ASN A 8 15.99 -2.37 -3.17
C ASN A 8 14.80 -3.10 -2.55
N LYS A 9 14.90 -4.42 -2.37
CA LYS A 9 13.88 -5.21 -1.67
C LYS A 9 13.82 -4.87 -0.17
N ILE A 10 14.97 -4.71 0.47
CA ILE A 10 15.09 -4.48 1.92
C ILE A 10 14.47 -3.16 2.36
N LYS A 11 14.56 -2.13 1.53
CA LYS A 11 14.02 -0.80 1.86
C LYS A 11 12.63 -0.52 1.27
N PHE A 12 12.02 -1.50 0.63
CA PHE A 12 10.81 -1.27 -0.17
C PHE A 12 9.61 -0.82 0.67
N TYR A 13 9.45 -1.36 1.87
CA TYR A 13 8.39 -0.93 2.78
C TYR A 13 8.53 0.55 3.15
N PHE A 14 9.71 0.99 3.56
CA PHE A 14 9.93 2.38 3.93
C PHE A 14 9.95 3.34 2.74
N LEU A 15 10.41 2.90 1.58
CA LEU A 15 10.30 3.70 0.35
C LEU A 15 8.83 3.94 -0.02
N LYS A 16 8.00 2.92 0.04
CA LYS A 16 6.55 3.06 -0.18
C LYS A 16 5.89 3.92 0.88
N LYS A 17 6.26 3.72 2.14
CA LYS A 17 5.77 4.53 3.25
C LYS A 17 6.11 6.02 3.04
N ARG A 18 7.33 6.34 2.65
CA ARG A 18 7.77 7.70 2.33
C ARG A 18 7.01 8.29 1.15
N ARG A 19 6.82 7.53 0.08
CA ARG A 19 6.06 7.97 -1.10
C ARG A 19 4.61 8.30 -0.77
N CYS A 20 4.03 7.60 0.17
CA CYS A 20 2.68 7.83 0.66
C CYS A 20 2.57 8.96 1.71
N GLY A 21 3.64 9.69 1.97
CA GLY A 21 3.66 10.76 2.98
C GLY A 21 3.62 10.27 4.43
N LEU A 22 3.87 8.99 4.65
CA LEU A 22 3.90 8.39 5.98
C LEU A 22 5.28 8.54 6.61
N LYS A 23 5.30 8.72 7.93
CA LYS A 23 6.55 8.91 8.67
C LYS A 23 7.45 7.66 8.62
N LYS A 24 8.73 7.87 8.34
CA LYS A 24 9.74 6.82 8.47
C LYS A 24 9.95 6.48 9.94
N ALA A 25 10.11 5.21 10.25
CA ALA A 25 10.51 4.76 11.57
C ALA A 25 12.03 4.60 11.64
N ASP A 26 12.64 5.22 12.65
CA ASP A 26 14.07 5.10 12.91
C ASP A 26 14.36 4.01 13.94
N SER A 27 13.37 3.66 14.75
CA SER A 27 13.47 2.61 15.77
C SER A 27 12.22 1.76 15.82
N TRP A 28 12.32 0.60 16.47
CA TRP A 28 11.17 -0.28 16.69
C TRP A 28 10.05 0.38 17.48
N LYS A 29 10.36 1.33 18.34
CA LYS A 29 9.36 2.08 19.11
C LYS A 29 8.46 2.95 18.23
N ASP A 30 8.99 3.46 17.14
CA ASP A 30 8.24 4.30 16.21
C ASP A 30 7.20 3.51 15.42
N LEU A 31 7.29 2.18 15.44
CA LEU A 31 6.35 1.27 14.78
C LEU A 31 5.20 0.83 15.69
N ALA A 32 5.17 1.26 16.95
CA ALA A 32 4.14 0.85 17.92
C ALA A 32 2.72 1.25 17.49
N ASP A 33 2.59 2.35 16.73
CA ASP A 33 1.31 2.80 16.22
C ASP A 33 0.82 1.96 15.01
N ALA A 34 1.76 1.45 14.22
CA ALA A 34 1.47 0.72 12.99
C ALA A 34 1.19 -0.76 13.22
N PHE A 35 1.82 -1.36 14.23
CA PHE A 35 1.75 -2.80 14.51
C PHE A 35 1.34 -3.08 15.94
N THR A 36 0.77 -4.27 16.17
CA THR A 36 0.49 -4.75 17.51
C THR A 36 1.79 -5.14 18.22
N ASN A 37 1.77 -5.19 19.57
CA ASN A 37 2.94 -5.59 20.36
C ASN A 37 3.44 -7.00 20.01
N ASP A 38 2.54 -7.94 19.76
CA ASP A 38 2.90 -9.30 19.38
C ASP A 38 3.60 -9.34 18.02
N THR A 39 3.11 -8.59 17.06
CA THR A 39 3.74 -8.44 15.74
C THR A 39 5.13 -7.83 15.85
N LEU A 40 5.30 -6.80 16.68
CA LEU A 40 6.61 -6.19 16.91
C LEU A 40 7.60 -7.16 17.54
N LYS A 41 7.17 -7.98 18.49
CA LYS A 41 8.02 -9.03 19.07
C LYS A 41 8.49 -10.03 18.03
N HIS A 42 7.60 -10.46 17.14
CA HIS A 42 7.96 -11.35 16.03
C HIS A 42 8.96 -10.68 15.07
N PHE A 43 8.73 -9.44 14.71
CA PHE A 43 9.61 -8.70 13.82
C PHE A 43 10.99 -8.48 14.42
N THR A 44 11.09 -8.12 15.70
CA THR A 44 12.38 -7.96 16.37
C THR A 44 13.16 -9.26 16.51
N SER A 45 12.49 -10.41 16.50
CA SER A 45 13.15 -11.73 16.50
C SER A 45 13.66 -12.16 15.13
N ILE A 46 13.07 -11.67 14.04
CA ILE A 46 13.38 -12.07 12.66
C ILE A 46 14.28 -11.06 11.97
N TYR A 47 14.01 -9.77 12.13
CA TYR A 47 14.71 -8.68 11.47
C TYR A 47 15.65 -7.96 12.43
N ASP A 48 16.85 -7.65 11.94
CA ASP A 48 17.86 -6.92 12.73
C ASP A 48 17.51 -5.44 12.88
N SER A 49 16.88 -4.88 11.86
CA SER A 49 16.53 -3.46 11.78
C SER A 49 15.12 -3.27 11.22
N PRO A 50 14.40 -2.20 11.61
CA PRO A 50 13.13 -1.85 10.98
C PRO A 50 13.21 -1.67 9.46
N ASP A 51 14.38 -1.27 8.94
CA ASP A 51 14.59 -1.09 7.50
C ASP A 51 14.56 -2.40 6.72
N ASP A 52 14.75 -3.53 7.39
CA ASP A 52 14.83 -4.85 6.76
C ASP A 52 13.46 -5.50 6.53
N ILE A 53 12.39 -4.91 7.05
CA ILE A 53 11.05 -5.48 6.97
C ILE A 53 10.57 -5.52 5.52
N ASP A 54 10.11 -6.70 5.08
CA ASP A 54 9.55 -6.90 3.75
C ASP A 54 8.22 -6.17 3.59
N LEU A 55 7.98 -5.60 2.41
CA LEU A 55 6.76 -4.84 2.13
C LEU A 55 5.49 -5.66 2.36
N TRP A 56 5.45 -6.89 1.85
CA TRP A 56 4.27 -7.74 2.00
C TRP A 56 4.02 -8.11 3.45
N THR A 57 5.06 -8.57 4.14
CA THR A 57 4.98 -8.95 5.56
C THR A 57 4.52 -7.77 6.43
N ALA A 58 5.07 -6.60 6.18
CA ALA A 58 4.66 -5.38 6.89
C ALA A 58 3.23 -4.98 6.53
N GLY A 59 2.89 -4.96 5.25
CA GLY A 59 1.58 -4.51 4.79
C GLY A 59 0.41 -5.34 5.30
N VAL A 60 0.56 -6.68 5.35
CA VAL A 60 -0.49 -7.57 5.88
C VAL A 60 -0.59 -7.53 7.41
N SER A 61 0.47 -7.09 8.08
CA SER A 61 0.56 -7.03 9.54
C SER A 61 0.21 -5.67 10.14
N GLU A 62 0.11 -4.63 9.31
CA GLU A 62 -0.28 -3.30 9.78
C GLU A 62 -1.68 -3.30 10.39
N ARG A 63 -1.88 -2.43 11.37
CA ARG A 63 -3.23 -2.16 11.89
C ARG A 63 -4.10 -1.59 10.77
N PRO A 64 -5.28 -2.18 10.51
CA PRO A 64 -6.19 -1.64 9.51
C PRO A 64 -6.61 -0.21 9.82
N LEU A 65 -6.77 0.59 8.78
CA LEU A 65 -7.43 1.89 8.90
C LEU A 65 -8.89 1.71 9.33
N THR A 66 -9.44 2.69 10.04
CA THR A 66 -10.83 2.66 10.49
C THR A 66 -11.78 2.43 9.32
N GLY A 67 -12.59 1.38 9.40
CA GLY A 67 -13.52 1.00 8.33
C GLY A 67 -12.87 0.33 7.11
N SER A 68 -11.59 -0.03 7.19
CA SER A 68 -10.85 -0.68 6.11
C SER A 68 -10.34 -2.07 6.50
N MET A 69 -10.05 -2.88 5.51
CA MET A 69 -9.43 -4.20 5.68
C MET A 69 -7.89 -4.13 5.64
N VAL A 70 -7.32 -2.99 5.28
CA VAL A 70 -5.87 -2.81 5.08
C VAL A 70 -5.36 -1.60 5.85
N GLY A 71 -4.06 -1.61 6.15
CA GLY A 71 -3.37 -0.52 6.81
C GLY A 71 -3.00 0.63 5.85
N PRO A 72 -2.29 1.64 6.37
CA PRO A 72 -1.98 2.87 5.60
C PRO A 72 -1.16 2.62 4.34
N VAL A 73 -0.15 1.73 4.40
CA VAL A 73 0.75 1.50 3.26
C VAL A 73 0.02 0.78 2.13
N PHE A 74 -0.68 -0.31 2.42
CA PHE A 74 -1.46 -1.01 1.40
C PHE A 74 -2.63 -0.17 0.90
N GLY A 75 -3.28 0.58 1.78
CA GLY A 75 -4.32 1.52 1.39
C GLY A 75 -3.83 2.55 0.38
N CYS A 76 -2.64 3.11 0.59
CA CYS A 76 -2.01 4.03 -0.34
C CYS A 76 -1.66 3.36 -1.68
N ILE A 77 -1.01 2.19 -1.65
CA ILE A 77 -0.61 1.47 -2.87
C ILE A 77 -1.83 1.10 -3.71
N ILE A 78 -2.86 0.56 -3.09
CA ILE A 78 -4.10 0.18 -3.77
C ILE A 78 -4.79 1.42 -4.33
N GLY A 79 -4.89 2.49 -3.54
CA GLY A 79 -5.48 3.75 -3.97
C GLY A 79 -4.76 4.39 -5.15
N GLU A 80 -3.43 4.44 -5.11
CA GLU A 80 -2.62 4.90 -6.24
C GLU A 80 -2.82 4.04 -7.49
N SER A 81 -2.87 2.72 -7.32
CA SER A 81 -3.08 1.79 -8.44
C SER A 81 -4.43 2.01 -9.12
N PHE A 82 -5.51 2.16 -8.35
CA PHE A 82 -6.82 2.47 -8.91
C PHE A 82 -6.88 3.85 -9.56
N LYS A 83 -6.25 4.84 -8.96
CA LYS A 83 -6.15 6.17 -9.55
C LYS A 83 -5.44 6.14 -10.90
N ASP A 84 -4.33 5.42 -10.99
CA ASP A 84 -3.54 5.30 -12.23
C ASP A 84 -4.31 4.53 -13.31
N LEU A 85 -5.02 3.47 -12.94
CA LEU A 85 -5.88 2.72 -13.86
C LEU A 85 -6.99 3.60 -14.42
N ARG A 86 -7.64 4.39 -13.57
CA ARG A 86 -8.72 5.29 -13.98
C ARG A 86 -8.21 6.41 -14.89
N ALA A 87 -7.10 7.03 -14.54
CA ALA A 87 -6.53 8.15 -15.30
C ALA A 87 -5.84 7.70 -16.59
N GLY A 88 -5.23 6.50 -16.57
CA GLY A 88 -4.50 5.96 -17.72
C GLY A 88 -5.35 5.25 -18.77
N ASP A 89 -6.57 4.87 -18.41
CA ASP A 89 -7.50 4.19 -19.32
C ASP A 89 -8.38 5.22 -20.04
N ARG A 90 -8.05 5.51 -21.28
CA ARG A 90 -8.87 6.39 -22.11
C ARG A 90 -10.27 5.83 -22.42
N PHE A 91 -10.47 4.53 -22.26
CA PHE A 91 -11.74 3.84 -22.48
C PHE A 91 -12.50 3.58 -21.16
N TRP A 92 -12.08 4.24 -20.09
CA TRP A 92 -12.77 4.16 -18.81
C TRP A 92 -14.26 4.47 -18.98
N HIS A 93 -15.13 3.61 -18.45
CA HIS A 93 -16.57 3.63 -18.70
C HIS A 93 -17.27 4.94 -18.28
N GLU A 94 -16.71 5.67 -17.32
CA GLU A 94 -17.24 6.96 -16.85
C GLU A 94 -16.77 8.16 -17.69
N ASN A 95 -15.80 7.98 -18.59
CA ASN A 95 -15.36 9.05 -19.48
C ASN A 95 -16.45 9.33 -20.53
N PRO A 96 -16.92 10.58 -20.65
CA PRO A 96 -18.00 10.91 -21.59
C PRO A 96 -17.54 10.83 -23.03
N ASN A 97 -18.51 10.60 -23.94
CA ASN A 97 -18.31 10.71 -25.38
C ASN A 97 -17.29 9.73 -26.01
N GLN A 98 -17.09 8.58 -25.38
CA GLN A 98 -16.29 7.49 -25.92
C GLN A 98 -17.19 6.32 -26.34
N PRO A 99 -16.79 5.50 -27.33
CA PRO A 99 -17.57 4.33 -27.72
C PRO A 99 -17.81 3.31 -26.61
N SER A 100 -16.90 3.28 -25.63
CA SER A 100 -16.95 2.40 -24.45
C SER A 100 -17.65 3.02 -23.24
N SER A 101 -18.14 4.26 -23.35
CA SER A 101 -18.78 4.96 -22.24
C SER A 101 -20.12 4.36 -21.89
N PHE A 102 -20.39 4.23 -20.59
CA PHE A 102 -21.69 3.85 -20.09
C PHE A 102 -22.53 5.09 -19.79
N THR A 103 -23.82 4.99 -20.07
CA THR A 103 -24.78 5.96 -19.56
C THR A 103 -25.08 5.68 -18.07
N VAL A 104 -25.59 6.69 -17.37
CA VAL A 104 -26.01 6.53 -15.96
C VAL A 104 -27.00 5.39 -15.82
N GLY A 105 -27.95 5.26 -16.76
CA GLY A 105 -28.93 4.16 -16.74
C GLY A 105 -28.30 2.78 -16.90
N GLN A 106 -27.30 2.65 -17.78
CA GLN A 106 -26.57 1.39 -17.96
C GLN A 106 -25.79 1.01 -16.70
N PHE A 107 -25.15 1.98 -16.05
CA PHE A 107 -24.43 1.75 -14.80
C PHE A 107 -25.36 1.29 -13.67
N LEU A 108 -26.50 1.93 -13.51
CA LEU A 108 -27.45 1.60 -12.47
C LEU A 108 -28.10 0.22 -12.64
N ASN A 109 -28.20 -0.28 -13.88
CA ASN A 109 -28.75 -1.61 -14.15
C ASN A 109 -27.80 -2.76 -13.73
N PHE A 110 -26.53 -2.46 -13.44
CA PHE A 110 -25.57 -3.43 -12.92
C PHE A 110 -25.63 -3.60 -11.40
N ILE A 111 -26.24 -2.68 -10.72
CA ILE A 111 -26.40 -2.71 -9.26
C ILE A 111 -27.74 -3.33 -8.91
#